data_48e50c2bd55e241d43beff6d8cb88011
#
_entry.id   48e50c2bd55e241d43beff6d8cb88011
#
_cell.length_a   1.000
_cell.length_b   1.000
_cell.length_c   1.000
_cell.angle_alpha   90.00
_cell.angle_beta   90.00
_cell.angle_gamma   90.00
#
_symmetry.space_group_name_H-M   'P 1'
#
loop_
_entity.id
_entity.type
_entity.pdbx_description
1 polymer ?
#
loop_
_entity_poly.entity_id
_entity_poly.type
_entity_poly.pdbx_seq_one_letter_code
_entity_poly.pdbx_strand_id
1 'polypeptide(L)'
;AAACTDLAGSSQWFERGFVTYSNAAKTELLGVDAALIDQHGAVSEPVARAMAEGAITRSRAQASVAVTGVAGPTGGSAEKPVGTVWLAWHVDGRTHSELRHFAGDRAAVRMATVRHALARLARLLGT
;
A
#
# COMPACT_ATOMS: atom_id res chain seq x y z
N ALA A 1 -7.46 0.58 6.78
CA ALA A 1 -8.22 -0.30 7.68
C ALA A 1 -9.64 0.22 7.92
N ALA A 2 -9.81 1.52 8.16
CA ALA A 2 -11.13 2.09 8.47
C ALA A 2 -12.18 1.76 7.40
N ALA A 3 -11.86 1.91 6.12
CA ALA A 3 -12.78 1.63 5.02
C ALA A 3 -13.22 0.16 5.01
N CYS A 4 -12.33 -0.76 5.40
CA CYS A 4 -12.65 -2.18 5.47
C CYS A 4 -13.56 -2.50 6.65
N THR A 5 -13.27 -1.92 7.82
CA THR A 5 -13.97 -2.23 9.05
C THR A 5 -15.26 -1.45 9.24
N ASP A 6 -15.59 -0.54 8.35
CA ASP A 6 -16.88 0.15 8.33
C ASP A 6 -18.05 -0.79 8.03
N LEU A 7 -17.78 -1.93 7.39
CA LEU A 7 -18.82 -2.90 7.04
C LEU A 7 -19.03 -3.89 8.16
N ALA A 8 -20.28 -4.13 8.55
CA ALA A 8 -20.63 -5.18 9.49
C ALA A 8 -20.21 -6.54 8.93
N GLY A 9 -19.66 -7.40 9.77
CA GLY A 9 -19.15 -8.72 9.34
C GLY A 9 -17.73 -8.72 8.83
N SER A 10 -17.06 -7.56 8.80
CA SER A 10 -15.67 -7.46 8.33
C SER A 10 -14.71 -8.33 9.14
N SER A 11 -15.03 -8.66 10.39
CA SER A 11 -14.20 -9.54 11.21
C SER A 11 -14.02 -10.95 10.62
N GLN A 12 -14.87 -11.34 9.68
CA GLN A 12 -14.76 -12.64 9.02
C GLN A 12 -13.71 -12.68 7.92
N TRP A 13 -13.28 -11.51 7.39
CA TRP A 13 -12.33 -11.46 6.29
C TRP A 13 -11.17 -10.49 6.52
N PHE A 14 -11.32 -9.45 7.35
CA PHE A 14 -10.24 -8.51 7.61
C PHE A 14 -9.37 -9.05 8.75
N GLU A 15 -8.12 -9.37 8.46
CA GLU A 15 -7.22 -10.00 9.42
C GLU A 15 -6.44 -8.96 10.23
N ARG A 16 -5.69 -8.07 9.55
CA ARG A 16 -4.93 -7.00 10.22
C ARG A 16 -4.48 -5.93 9.25
N GLY A 17 -4.04 -4.80 9.81
CA GLY A 17 -3.38 -3.75 9.07
C GLY A 17 -2.01 -3.44 9.66
N PHE A 18 -1.12 -2.91 8.83
CA PHE A 18 0.21 -2.45 9.24
C PHE A 18 0.32 -0.97 8.92
N VAL A 19 0.57 -0.15 9.93
CA VAL A 19 0.84 1.27 9.74
C VAL A 19 2.36 1.44 9.78
N THR A 20 2.97 1.57 8.61
CA THR A 20 4.42 1.63 8.45
C THR A 20 4.84 2.99 7.91
N TYR A 21 4.57 4.02 8.68
CA TYR A 21 4.77 5.40 8.25
C TYR A 21 6.23 5.73 8.02
N SER A 22 7.12 5.28 8.91
CA SER A 22 8.56 5.50 8.78
C SER A 22 9.21 4.38 7.97
N ASN A 23 10.40 4.65 7.44
CA ASN A 23 11.20 3.63 6.75
C ASN A 23 11.59 2.51 7.72
N ALA A 24 11.95 2.85 8.95
CA ALA A 24 12.25 1.85 9.98
C ALA A 24 11.07 0.92 10.23
N ALA A 25 9.84 1.46 10.29
CA ALA A 25 8.64 0.64 10.48
C ALA A 25 8.40 -0.33 9.33
N LYS A 26 8.71 0.08 8.09
CA LYS A 26 8.61 -0.81 6.94
C LYS A 26 9.52 -2.03 7.08
N THR A 27 10.74 -1.81 7.58
CA THR A 27 11.69 -2.89 7.83
C THR A 27 11.26 -3.74 9.01
N GLU A 28 10.91 -3.12 10.13
CA GLU A 28 10.59 -3.84 11.37
C GLU A 28 9.30 -4.64 11.27
N LEU A 29 8.25 -4.06 10.69
CA LEU A 29 6.93 -4.68 10.67
C LEU A 29 6.69 -5.57 9.45
N LEU A 30 7.26 -5.21 8.31
CA LEU A 30 7.01 -5.91 7.04
C LEU A 30 8.24 -6.61 6.48
N GLY A 31 9.40 -6.47 7.12
CA GLY A 31 10.63 -7.10 6.65
C GLY A 31 11.18 -6.52 5.36
N VAL A 32 10.81 -5.28 5.02
CA VAL A 32 11.36 -4.62 3.84
C VAL A 32 12.84 -4.34 4.08
N ASP A 33 13.70 -4.76 3.15
CA ASP A 33 15.13 -4.55 3.26
C ASP A 33 15.45 -3.06 3.26
N ALA A 34 16.18 -2.59 4.28
CA ALA A 34 16.58 -1.20 4.39
C ALA A 34 17.40 -0.75 3.17
N ALA A 35 18.24 -1.63 2.61
CA ALA A 35 19.01 -1.33 1.41
C ALA A 35 18.09 -1.08 0.20
N LEU A 36 16.98 -1.76 0.10
CA LEU A 36 16.01 -1.57 -0.97
C LEU A 36 15.39 -0.17 -0.88
N ILE A 37 15.05 0.27 0.33
CA ILE A 37 14.51 1.61 0.57
C ILE A 37 15.55 2.68 0.24
N ASP A 38 16.80 2.47 0.66
CA ASP A 38 17.89 3.41 0.38
C ASP A 38 18.15 3.54 -1.13
N GLN A 39 18.08 2.42 -1.85
CA GLN A 39 18.37 2.40 -3.29
C GLN A 39 17.24 3.02 -4.13
N HIS A 40 15.99 2.72 -3.80
CA HIS A 40 14.83 3.07 -4.64
C HIS A 40 13.94 4.16 -4.04
N GLY A 41 14.11 4.48 -2.76
CA GLY A 41 13.20 5.34 -2.02
C GLY A 41 11.95 4.60 -1.56
N ALA A 42 11.29 5.16 -0.55
CA ALA A 42 10.09 4.55 0.02
C ALA A 42 8.94 4.48 -0.99
N VAL A 43 8.80 5.51 -1.82
CA VAL A 43 7.74 5.58 -2.84
C VAL A 43 8.29 5.01 -4.14
N SER A 44 8.23 3.70 -4.28
CA SER A 44 8.79 3.00 -5.43
C SER A 44 8.12 1.63 -5.60
N GLU A 45 8.21 1.09 -6.80
CA GLU A 45 7.65 -0.23 -7.08
C GLU A 45 8.29 -1.34 -6.24
N PRO A 46 9.63 -1.44 -6.15
CA PRO A 46 10.23 -2.51 -5.36
C PRO A 46 9.80 -2.47 -3.90
N VAL A 47 9.69 -1.28 -3.30
CA VAL A 47 9.28 -1.15 -1.90
C VAL A 47 7.80 -1.48 -1.73
N ALA A 48 6.93 -1.02 -2.62
CA ALA A 48 5.50 -1.36 -2.55
C ALA A 48 5.28 -2.88 -2.66
N ARG A 49 5.97 -3.54 -3.59
CA ARG A 49 5.88 -5.00 -3.76
C ARG A 49 6.40 -5.73 -2.52
N ALA A 50 7.53 -5.31 -1.97
CA ALA A 50 8.08 -5.89 -0.75
C ALA A 50 7.15 -5.72 0.44
N MET A 51 6.46 -4.58 0.52
CA MET A 51 5.47 -4.34 1.59
C MET A 51 4.29 -5.31 1.48
N ALA A 52 3.74 -5.50 0.28
CA ALA A 52 2.61 -6.41 0.07
C ALA A 52 3.00 -7.86 0.39
N GLU A 53 4.18 -8.29 -0.03
CA GLU A 53 4.71 -9.62 0.25
C GLU A 53 5.00 -9.81 1.74
N GLY A 54 5.57 -8.79 2.38
CA GLY A 54 5.84 -8.80 3.81
C GLY A 54 4.56 -8.89 4.65
N ALA A 55 3.50 -8.24 4.21
CA ALA A 55 2.21 -8.32 4.89
C ALA A 55 1.66 -9.75 4.91
N ILE A 56 1.86 -10.51 3.85
CA ILE A 56 1.48 -11.94 3.81
C ILE A 56 2.35 -12.75 4.77
N THR A 57 3.68 -12.55 4.70
CA THR A 57 4.63 -13.30 5.54
C THR A 57 4.42 -13.05 7.03
N ARG A 58 4.03 -11.82 7.39
CA ARG A 58 3.89 -11.37 8.79
C ARG A 58 2.45 -11.42 9.30
N SER A 59 1.55 -12.11 8.61
CA SER A 59 0.15 -12.23 8.99
C SER A 59 -0.38 -13.63 8.70
N ARG A 60 -1.66 -13.84 8.95
CA ARG A 60 -2.38 -15.07 8.59
C ARG A 60 -3.27 -14.86 7.37
N ALA A 61 -3.12 -13.73 6.70
CA ALA A 61 -3.95 -13.40 5.53
C ALA A 61 -3.47 -14.15 4.28
N GLN A 62 -4.37 -14.30 3.33
CA GLN A 62 -4.11 -14.90 2.03
C GLN A 62 -3.97 -13.85 0.92
N ALA A 63 -4.42 -12.62 1.19
CA ALA A 63 -4.30 -11.51 0.27
C ALA A 63 -3.90 -10.26 1.01
N SER A 64 -3.17 -9.37 0.35
CA SER A 64 -2.77 -8.09 0.93
C SER A 64 -2.80 -6.99 -0.12
N VAL A 65 -2.88 -5.76 0.36
CA VAL A 65 -2.64 -4.57 -0.45
C VAL A 65 -1.72 -3.64 0.32
N ALA A 66 -0.78 -3.04 -0.38
CA ALA A 66 0.17 -2.07 0.18
C ALA A 66 0.14 -0.79 -0.63
N VAL A 67 0.29 0.34 0.05
CA VAL A 67 0.37 1.64 -0.60
C VAL A 67 1.53 2.43 -0.01
N THR A 68 2.24 3.16 -0.86
CA THR A 68 3.29 4.08 -0.46
C THR A 68 3.25 5.28 -1.40
N GLY A 69 3.19 6.49 -0.85
CA GLY A 69 2.95 7.63 -1.71
C GLY A 69 3.29 8.96 -1.06
N VAL A 70 3.16 10.00 -1.88
CA VAL A 70 3.35 11.40 -1.47
C VAL A 70 1.98 12.08 -1.46
N ALA A 71 1.38 12.17 -0.28
CA ALA A 71 0.03 12.74 -0.16
C ALA A 71 0.01 14.28 -0.21
N GLY A 72 1.12 14.93 0.14
CA GLY A 72 1.22 16.38 0.18
C GLY A 72 0.67 17.00 1.46
N PRO A 73 0.65 18.34 1.56
CA PRO A 73 1.08 19.32 0.57
C PRO A 73 2.61 19.42 0.42
N THR A 74 3.37 18.94 1.41
CA THR A 74 4.84 18.92 1.38
C THR A 74 5.35 17.60 0.85
N GLY A 75 6.66 17.54 0.62
CA GLY A 75 7.30 16.37 0.04
C GLY A 75 7.18 16.37 -1.48
N GLY A 76 7.61 15.28 -2.06
CA GLY A 76 7.62 15.16 -3.51
C GLY A 76 8.85 15.77 -4.16
N SER A 77 9.03 15.45 -5.41
CA SER A 77 10.13 15.90 -6.25
C SER A 77 9.64 15.98 -7.68
N ALA A 78 10.50 16.41 -8.62
CA ALA A 78 10.16 16.41 -10.04
C ALA A 78 9.84 15.00 -10.55
N GLU A 79 10.55 13.99 -10.03
CA GLU A 79 10.34 12.60 -10.42
C GLU A 79 9.14 11.95 -9.71
N LYS A 80 8.89 12.36 -8.46
CA LYS A 80 7.80 11.84 -7.64
C LYS A 80 6.99 13.00 -7.05
N PRO A 81 6.21 13.70 -7.88
CA PRO A 81 5.43 14.84 -7.40
C PRO A 81 4.35 14.42 -6.41
N VAL A 82 3.80 15.41 -5.70
CA VAL A 82 2.65 15.18 -4.81
C VAL A 82 1.54 14.49 -5.60
N GLY A 83 0.96 13.46 -5.01
CA GLY A 83 -0.05 12.61 -5.65
C GLY A 83 0.51 11.33 -6.25
N THR A 84 1.82 11.16 -6.27
CA THR A 84 2.48 9.92 -6.71
C THR A 84 2.23 8.82 -5.68
N VAL A 85 1.63 7.71 -6.11
CA VAL A 85 1.33 6.57 -5.23
C VAL A 85 1.70 5.29 -5.98
N TRP A 86 2.52 4.46 -5.35
CA TRP A 86 2.72 3.08 -5.74
C TRP A 86 1.82 2.18 -4.92
N LEU A 87 1.12 1.29 -5.59
CA LEU A 87 0.24 0.30 -4.98
C LEU A 87 0.72 -1.09 -5.36
N ALA A 88 0.59 -2.03 -4.44
CA ALA A 88 0.89 -3.43 -4.73
C ALA A 88 -0.14 -4.33 -4.06
N TRP A 89 -0.45 -5.44 -4.71
CA TRP A 89 -1.40 -6.45 -4.22
C TRP A 89 -0.74 -7.81 -4.31
N HIS A 90 -0.91 -8.61 -3.28
CA HIS A 90 -0.47 -10.01 -3.30
C HIS A 90 -1.71 -10.88 -3.18
N VAL A 91 -2.02 -11.62 -4.24
CA VAL A 91 -3.22 -12.47 -4.34
C VAL A 91 -2.83 -13.74 -5.09
N ASP A 92 -3.23 -14.88 -4.57
CA ASP A 92 -3.00 -16.20 -5.19
C ASP A 92 -1.51 -16.45 -5.51
N GLY A 93 -0.62 -16.05 -4.61
CA GLY A 93 0.81 -16.25 -4.77
C GLY A 93 1.49 -15.32 -5.76
N ARG A 94 0.79 -14.31 -6.26
CA ARG A 94 1.31 -13.35 -7.25
C ARG A 94 1.25 -11.93 -6.69
N THR A 95 2.31 -11.17 -6.98
CA THR A 95 2.36 -9.74 -6.63
C THR A 95 2.10 -8.91 -7.88
N HIS A 96 1.14 -8.00 -7.77
CA HIS A 96 0.78 -7.03 -8.80
C HIS A 96 1.15 -5.65 -8.28
N SER A 97 1.57 -4.75 -9.16
CA SER A 97 1.90 -3.37 -8.77
C SER A 97 1.41 -2.38 -9.81
N GLU A 98 1.19 -1.15 -9.37
CA GLU A 98 0.66 -0.09 -10.23
C GLU A 98 1.10 1.26 -9.70
N LEU A 99 1.50 2.15 -10.62
CA LEU A 99 1.78 3.54 -10.33
C LEU A 99 0.58 4.38 -10.69
N ARG A 100 0.17 5.26 -9.77
CA ARG A 100 -0.91 6.21 -10.01
C ARG A 100 -0.47 7.61 -9.60
N HIS A 101 -1.05 8.60 -10.28
CA HIS A 101 -0.90 10.01 -9.92
C HIS A 101 -2.28 10.56 -9.66
N PHE A 102 -2.58 10.84 -8.40
CA PHE A 102 -3.87 11.36 -8.00
C PHE A 102 -3.81 12.88 -7.82
N ALA A 103 -4.79 13.57 -8.38
CA ALA A 103 -4.90 15.03 -8.25
C ALA A 103 -5.58 15.40 -6.93
N GLY A 104 -5.37 16.65 -6.51
CA GLY A 104 -6.06 17.22 -5.37
C GLY A 104 -5.17 17.37 -4.15
N ASP A 105 -5.80 17.74 -3.04
CA ASP A 105 -5.12 17.93 -1.77
C ASP A 105 -4.83 16.56 -1.09
N ARG A 106 -4.25 16.61 0.10
CA ARG A 106 -3.89 15.41 0.86
C ARG A 106 -5.10 14.50 1.09
N ALA A 107 -6.25 15.06 1.46
CA ALA A 107 -7.46 14.27 1.70
C ALA A 107 -7.95 13.60 0.41
N ALA A 108 -7.92 14.31 -0.71
CA ALA A 108 -8.33 13.78 -2.01
C ALA A 108 -7.40 12.65 -2.47
N VAL A 109 -6.08 12.82 -2.32
CA VAL A 109 -5.10 11.79 -2.68
C VAL A 109 -5.30 10.53 -1.84
N ARG A 110 -5.51 10.68 -0.54
CA ARG A 110 -5.75 9.55 0.37
C ARG A 110 -7.04 8.80 0.02
N MET A 111 -8.12 9.54 -0.24
CA MET A 111 -9.41 8.93 -0.60
C MET A 111 -9.33 8.17 -1.92
N ALA A 112 -8.71 8.79 -2.94
CA ALA A 112 -8.52 8.15 -4.24
C ALA A 112 -7.67 6.89 -4.13
N THR A 113 -6.62 6.92 -3.30
CA THR A 113 -5.77 5.77 -3.04
C THR A 113 -6.57 4.61 -2.43
N VAL A 114 -7.37 4.88 -1.40
CA VAL A 114 -8.19 3.86 -0.75
C VAL A 114 -9.18 3.24 -1.74
N ARG A 115 -9.88 4.06 -2.50
CA ARG A 115 -10.85 3.58 -3.50
C ARG A 115 -10.20 2.70 -4.56
N HIS A 116 -9.08 3.14 -5.11
CA HIS A 116 -8.38 2.40 -6.15
C HIS A 116 -7.82 1.08 -5.60
N ALA A 117 -7.21 1.13 -4.43
CA ALA A 117 -6.63 -0.04 -3.79
C ALA A 117 -7.68 -1.13 -3.56
N LEU A 118 -8.82 -0.77 -3.00
CA LEU A 118 -9.87 -1.74 -2.68
C LEU A 118 -10.62 -2.21 -3.93
N ALA A 119 -10.84 -1.34 -4.91
CA ALA A 119 -11.51 -1.72 -6.15
C ALA A 119 -10.71 -2.76 -6.93
N ARG A 120 -9.39 -2.56 -7.04
CA ARG A 120 -8.54 -3.53 -7.72
C ARG A 120 -8.38 -4.81 -6.92
N LEU A 121 -8.28 -4.73 -5.60
CA LEU A 121 -8.24 -5.93 -4.76
C LEU A 121 -9.48 -6.79 -5.00
N ALA A 122 -10.66 -6.18 -5.03
CA ALA A 122 -11.91 -6.88 -5.30
C ALA A 122 -11.86 -7.59 -6.66
N ARG A 123 -11.38 -6.92 -7.71
CA ARG A 123 -11.24 -7.53 -9.03
C ARG A 123 -10.27 -8.71 -9.02
N LEU A 124 -9.14 -8.57 -8.34
CA LEU A 124 -8.14 -9.64 -8.24
C LEU A 124 -8.66 -10.85 -7.47
N LEU A 125 -9.56 -10.61 -6.51
CA LEU A 125 -10.22 -11.67 -5.75
C LEU A 125 -11.40 -12.31 -6.49
N GLY A 126 -11.79 -11.77 -7.64
CA GLY A 126 -12.86 -12.30 -8.46
C GLY A 126 -14.26 -11.85 -8.05
N THR A 127 -14.36 -10.73 -7.38
CA THR A 127 -15.65 -10.20 -6.92
C THR A 127 -16.11 -8.99 -7.73
#